data_31145a2074c159b6d243a2070e7ac1bf
#
_entry.id   31145a2074c159b6d243a2070e7ac1bf
#
_cell.length_a   1.000
_cell.length_b   1.000
_cell.length_c   1.000
_cell.angle_alpha   90.00
_cell.angle_beta   90.00
_cell.angle_gamma   90.00
#
_symmetry.space_group_name_H-M   'P 1'
#
loop_
_entity.id
_entity.type
_entity.pdbx_description
1 polymer ?
#
loop_
_entity_poly.entity_id
_entity_poly.type
_entity_poly.pdbx_seq_one_letter_code
_entity_poly.pdbx_strand_id
1 'polypeptide(L)'
;MRASFENDRAHVDCVMKKIILASQSPWRKDILSKTGIPFSVEESGYEEDMSLKIPPRELAKRLALGKAEMVATRRPDALVIAADTFVVFGRHIIGKPHTPKRAREVLTMLSGKWHTIITGFAVIDGGSGKRVVRSVETRVHLRKADAKEIAAYVKTGEPLKVAGGYAIQGRAGALIDKIEGDY
;
A
#
# COMPACT_ATOMS: atom_id res chain seq x y z
N MET A 1 -9.65 -8.39 64.60
CA MET A 1 -10.23 -8.45 63.24
C MET A 1 -9.26 -7.78 62.29
N ARG A 2 -8.46 -8.57 61.56
CA ARG A 2 -7.62 -8.06 60.48
C ARG A 2 -8.30 -8.43 59.16
N ALA A 3 -8.77 -7.46 58.41
CA ALA A 3 -9.30 -7.67 57.06
C ALA A 3 -8.09 -7.82 56.10
N SER A 4 -7.97 -8.98 55.51
CA SER A 4 -7.06 -9.27 54.40
C SER A 4 -7.64 -8.67 53.13
N PHE A 5 -6.99 -7.63 52.59
CA PHE A 5 -7.23 -7.18 51.23
C PHE A 5 -6.55 -8.14 50.27
N GLU A 6 -7.29 -9.08 49.71
CA GLU A 6 -6.86 -9.84 48.55
C GLU A 6 -6.81 -8.89 47.35
N ASN A 7 -5.58 -8.70 46.86
CA ASN A 7 -5.26 -7.86 45.74
C ASN A 7 -5.50 -8.68 44.46
N ASP A 8 -6.72 -8.68 43.98
CA ASP A 8 -7.11 -9.33 42.71
C ASP A 8 -6.52 -8.53 41.55
N ARG A 9 -5.22 -8.71 41.33
CA ARG A 9 -4.57 -8.25 40.10
C ARG A 9 -4.96 -9.20 39.00
N ALA A 10 -6.06 -8.90 38.31
CA ALA A 10 -6.33 -9.49 37.01
C ALA A 10 -5.11 -9.28 36.11
N HIS A 11 -4.31 -10.33 35.96
CA HIS A 11 -3.27 -10.41 34.94
C HIS A 11 -4.02 -10.39 33.61
N VAL A 12 -4.13 -9.22 33.02
CA VAL A 12 -4.50 -9.11 31.61
C VAL A 12 -3.27 -9.58 30.83
N ASP A 13 -3.22 -10.88 30.55
CA ASP A 13 -2.27 -11.44 29.60
C ASP A 13 -2.53 -10.74 28.26
N CYS A 14 -1.79 -9.68 28.00
CA CYS A 14 -1.78 -9.01 26.72
C CYS A 14 -1.08 -9.92 25.71
N VAL A 15 -1.79 -10.96 25.26
CA VAL A 15 -1.32 -11.83 24.18
C VAL A 15 -1.20 -10.96 22.94
N MET A 16 0.02 -10.57 22.62
CA MET A 16 0.32 -9.81 21.39
C MET A 16 -0.15 -10.63 20.20
N LYS A 17 -1.17 -10.13 19.49
CA LYS A 17 -1.67 -10.79 18.28
C LYS A 17 -0.58 -10.82 17.22
N LYS A 18 -0.53 -11.92 16.47
CA LYS A 18 0.32 -12.02 15.29
C LYS A 18 -0.07 -10.93 14.29
N ILE A 19 0.91 -10.28 13.69
CA ILE A 19 0.65 -9.30 12.61
C ILE A 19 0.94 -9.96 11.27
N ILE A 20 0.01 -9.82 10.34
CA ILE A 20 0.14 -10.34 8.98
C ILE A 20 -0.01 -9.18 7.99
N LEU A 21 0.99 -9.02 7.13
CA LEU A 21 0.93 -8.13 5.98
C LEU A 21 0.35 -8.91 4.78
N ALA A 22 -0.89 -8.59 4.41
CA ALA A 22 -1.58 -9.19 3.26
C ALA A 22 -1.11 -8.52 1.94
N SER A 23 0.18 -8.64 1.61
CA SER A 23 0.76 -8.00 0.43
C SER A 23 2.09 -8.64 0.03
N GLN A 24 2.28 -8.88 -1.27
CA GLN A 24 3.56 -9.30 -1.85
C GLN A 24 4.48 -8.12 -2.23
N SER A 25 4.07 -6.87 -1.99
CA SER A 25 4.87 -5.70 -2.35
C SER A 25 6.15 -5.62 -1.50
N PRO A 26 7.34 -5.64 -2.12
CA PRO A 26 8.60 -5.50 -1.39
C PRO A 26 8.70 -4.14 -0.67
N TRP A 27 8.14 -3.10 -1.25
CA TRP A 27 8.12 -1.75 -0.68
C TRP A 27 7.28 -1.67 0.61
N ARG A 28 6.10 -2.32 0.63
CA ARG A 28 5.26 -2.37 1.84
C ARG A 28 5.92 -3.20 2.94
N LYS A 29 6.56 -4.31 2.57
CA LYS A 29 7.35 -5.11 3.50
C LYS A 29 8.50 -4.30 4.10
N ASP A 30 9.24 -3.56 3.27
CA ASP A 30 10.34 -2.70 3.73
C ASP A 30 9.86 -1.62 4.70
N ILE A 31 8.77 -0.91 4.35
CA ILE A 31 8.19 0.14 5.21
C ILE A 31 7.76 -0.45 6.56
N LEU A 32 7.03 -1.56 6.56
CA LEU A 32 6.55 -2.17 7.81
C LEU A 32 7.71 -2.70 8.66
N SER A 33 8.76 -3.23 8.04
CA SER A 33 9.94 -3.72 8.75
C SER A 33 10.67 -2.63 9.55
N LYS A 34 10.63 -1.38 9.07
CA LYS A 34 11.24 -0.22 9.74
C LYS A 34 10.57 0.13 11.08
N THR A 35 9.36 -0.37 11.33
CA THR A 35 8.68 -0.18 12.62
C THR A 35 9.28 -1.04 13.74
N GLY A 36 10.10 -2.05 13.41
CA GLY A 36 10.61 -3.02 14.36
C GLY A 36 9.58 -4.03 14.87
N ILE A 37 8.32 -3.92 14.44
CA ILE A 37 7.25 -4.84 14.86
C ILE A 37 7.36 -6.14 14.07
N PRO A 38 7.40 -7.31 14.72
CA PRO A 38 7.46 -8.59 14.02
C PRO A 38 6.15 -8.86 13.26
N PHE A 39 6.26 -9.27 12.01
CA PHE A 39 5.11 -9.63 11.17
C PHE A 39 5.47 -10.76 10.20
N SER A 40 4.46 -11.44 9.70
CA SER A 40 4.56 -12.37 8.58
C SER A 40 3.90 -11.79 7.33
N VAL A 41 4.23 -12.36 6.18
CA VAL A 41 3.63 -11.96 4.89
C VAL A 41 2.76 -13.11 4.39
N GLU A 42 1.53 -12.80 3.99
CA GLU A 42 0.62 -13.75 3.36
C GLU A 42 -0.03 -13.12 2.13
N GLU A 43 -0.13 -13.87 1.04
CA GLU A 43 -0.83 -13.41 -0.15
C GLU A 43 -2.34 -13.44 0.06
N SER A 44 -3.03 -12.37 -0.35
CA SER A 44 -4.47 -12.28 -0.17
C SER A 44 -5.27 -13.20 -1.09
N GLY A 45 -4.79 -13.39 -2.32
CA GLY A 45 -5.57 -14.05 -3.39
C GLY A 45 -6.81 -13.25 -3.82
N TYR A 46 -6.91 -11.97 -3.44
CA TYR A 46 -8.02 -11.11 -3.80
C TYR A 46 -7.92 -10.66 -5.26
N GLU A 47 -8.97 -10.87 -6.03
CA GLU A 47 -9.08 -10.39 -7.41
C GLU A 47 -9.45 -8.91 -7.43
N GLU A 48 -8.54 -8.07 -7.94
CA GLU A 48 -8.69 -6.63 -7.99
C GLU A 48 -9.57 -6.21 -9.17
N ASP A 49 -10.76 -5.65 -8.91
CA ASP A 49 -11.58 -5.04 -9.94
C ASP A 49 -11.33 -3.52 -10.00
N MET A 50 -10.44 -3.11 -10.90
CA MET A 50 -10.12 -1.72 -11.18
C MET A 50 -11.14 -1.02 -12.10
N SER A 51 -12.14 -1.73 -12.63
CA SER A 51 -13.14 -1.21 -13.56
C SER A 51 -14.33 -0.54 -12.87
N LEU A 52 -14.44 -0.65 -11.56
CA LEU A 52 -15.52 -0.09 -10.77
C LEU A 52 -15.62 1.42 -10.93
N LYS A 53 -16.80 1.91 -11.32
CA LYS A 53 -17.09 3.33 -11.51
C LYS A 53 -17.43 4.01 -10.18
N ILE A 54 -16.49 4.04 -9.26
CA ILE A 54 -16.59 4.69 -7.95
C ILE A 54 -15.45 5.70 -7.79
N PRO A 55 -15.57 6.67 -6.85
CA PRO A 55 -14.48 7.62 -6.61
C PRO A 55 -13.15 6.91 -6.30
N PRO A 56 -12.00 7.40 -6.80
CA PRO A 56 -10.72 6.72 -6.62
C PRO A 56 -10.36 6.43 -5.17
N ARG A 57 -10.68 7.32 -4.23
CA ARG A 57 -10.48 7.08 -2.78
C ARG A 57 -11.25 5.87 -2.29
N GLU A 58 -12.51 5.73 -2.73
CA GLU A 58 -13.35 4.59 -2.36
C GLU A 58 -12.85 3.30 -2.99
N LEU A 59 -12.37 3.37 -4.24
CA LEU A 59 -11.75 2.23 -4.90
C LEU A 59 -10.53 1.73 -4.12
N ALA A 60 -9.61 2.63 -3.75
CA ALA A 60 -8.43 2.26 -2.98
C ALA A 60 -8.77 1.60 -1.64
N LYS A 61 -9.75 2.16 -0.91
CA LYS A 61 -10.26 1.57 0.34
C LYS A 61 -10.85 0.18 0.12
N ARG A 62 -11.67 0.02 -0.93
CA ARG A 62 -12.32 -1.25 -1.26
C ARG A 62 -11.30 -2.34 -1.60
N LEU A 63 -10.31 -2.02 -2.43
CA LEU A 63 -9.25 -2.97 -2.79
C LEU A 63 -8.42 -3.39 -1.58
N ALA A 64 -8.03 -2.43 -0.74
CA ALA A 64 -7.31 -2.72 0.50
C ALA A 64 -8.13 -3.58 1.46
N LEU A 65 -9.42 -3.24 1.64
CA LEU A 65 -10.33 -3.98 2.50
C LEU A 65 -10.52 -5.43 2.02
N GLY A 66 -10.80 -5.63 0.73
CA GLY A 66 -10.98 -6.98 0.18
C GLY A 66 -9.74 -7.87 0.39
N LYS A 67 -8.54 -7.31 0.19
CA LYS A 67 -7.28 -8.03 0.51
C LYS A 67 -7.17 -8.40 1.98
N ALA A 68 -7.51 -7.49 2.88
CA ALA A 68 -7.45 -7.75 4.32
C ALA A 68 -8.49 -8.79 4.75
N GLU A 69 -9.72 -8.72 4.25
CA GLU A 69 -10.80 -9.65 4.57
C GLU A 69 -10.47 -11.09 4.16
N MET A 70 -9.89 -11.28 2.96
CA MET A 70 -9.48 -12.60 2.48
C MET A 70 -8.47 -13.29 3.41
N VAL A 71 -7.54 -12.53 3.98
CA VAL A 71 -6.56 -13.09 4.94
C VAL A 71 -7.15 -13.21 6.33
N ALA A 72 -7.91 -12.21 6.81
CA ALA A 72 -8.50 -12.22 8.14
C ALA A 72 -9.45 -13.41 8.36
N THR A 73 -10.21 -13.80 7.33
CA THR A 73 -11.07 -14.98 7.36
C THR A 73 -10.27 -16.27 7.61
N ARG A 74 -9.04 -16.37 7.09
CA ARG A 74 -8.16 -17.53 7.27
C ARG A 74 -7.33 -17.46 8.57
N ARG A 75 -7.23 -16.27 9.18
CA ARG A 75 -6.35 -15.97 10.32
C ARG A 75 -7.10 -15.25 11.44
N PRO A 76 -8.02 -15.91 12.13
CA PRO A 76 -8.78 -15.30 13.23
C PRO A 76 -7.91 -14.91 14.43
N ASP A 77 -6.72 -15.48 14.55
CA ASP A 77 -5.73 -15.20 15.62
C ASP A 77 -4.83 -13.98 15.33
N ALA A 78 -5.02 -13.29 14.18
CA ALA A 78 -4.10 -12.27 13.73
C ALA A 78 -4.74 -10.88 13.54
N LEU A 79 -3.88 -9.86 13.57
CA LEU A 79 -4.15 -8.53 13.07
C LEU A 79 -3.63 -8.45 11.63
N VAL A 80 -4.52 -8.28 10.67
CA VAL A 80 -4.20 -8.27 9.24
C VAL A 80 -4.10 -6.84 8.72
N ILE A 81 -2.98 -6.52 8.07
CA ILE A 81 -2.72 -5.23 7.43
C ILE A 81 -2.67 -5.45 5.92
N ALA A 82 -3.47 -4.70 5.18
CA ALA A 82 -3.42 -4.68 3.72
C ALA A 82 -3.41 -3.25 3.18
N ALA A 83 -2.89 -3.08 1.98
CA ALA A 83 -2.96 -1.80 1.27
C ALA A 83 -3.08 -2.02 -0.23
N ASP A 84 -3.63 -1.02 -0.91
CA ASP A 84 -3.61 -0.91 -2.37
C ASP A 84 -3.20 0.48 -2.80
N THR A 85 -2.48 0.59 -3.93
CA THR A 85 -1.94 1.87 -4.40
C THR A 85 -2.03 1.94 -5.92
N PHE A 86 -2.53 3.07 -6.42
CA PHE A 86 -2.51 3.40 -7.84
C PHE A 86 -2.31 4.91 -8.05
N VAL A 87 -1.98 5.28 -9.28
CA VAL A 87 -1.84 6.67 -9.71
C VAL A 87 -3.11 7.13 -10.41
N VAL A 88 -3.52 8.36 -10.13
CA VAL A 88 -4.60 9.06 -10.85
C VAL A 88 -4.01 10.21 -11.63
N PHE A 89 -4.23 10.21 -12.94
CA PHE A 89 -3.85 11.29 -13.84
C PHE A 89 -5.02 11.66 -14.75
N GLY A 90 -5.57 12.84 -14.55
CA GLY A 90 -6.82 13.25 -15.19
C GLY A 90 -7.96 12.29 -14.82
N ARG A 91 -8.51 11.60 -15.82
CA ARG A 91 -9.57 10.60 -15.64
C ARG A 91 -9.05 9.17 -15.61
N HIS A 92 -7.72 8.97 -15.69
CA HIS A 92 -7.11 7.64 -15.78
C HIS A 92 -6.63 7.16 -14.43
N ILE A 93 -6.99 5.93 -14.08
CA ILE A 93 -6.40 5.17 -12.99
C ILE A 93 -5.30 4.31 -13.59
N ILE A 94 -4.09 4.43 -13.05
CA ILE A 94 -2.89 3.80 -13.59
C ILE A 94 -2.31 2.88 -12.52
N GLY A 95 -2.43 1.58 -12.75
CA GLY A 95 -1.81 0.53 -11.94
C GLY A 95 -0.36 0.25 -12.34
N LYS A 96 0.07 -0.99 -12.16
CA LYS A 96 1.38 -1.48 -12.57
C LYS A 96 1.45 -1.65 -14.09
N PRO A 97 2.50 -1.19 -14.78
CA PRO A 97 2.61 -1.30 -16.24
C PRO A 97 2.81 -2.74 -16.74
N HIS A 98 3.47 -3.60 -15.97
CA HIS A 98 3.81 -5.00 -16.28
C HIS A 98 4.73 -5.21 -17.49
N THR A 99 4.76 -4.30 -18.48
CA THR A 99 5.60 -4.41 -19.68
C THR A 99 6.48 -3.17 -19.88
N PRO A 100 7.68 -3.30 -20.48
CA PRO A 100 8.54 -2.15 -20.78
C PRO A 100 7.90 -1.11 -21.71
N LYS A 101 7.07 -1.56 -22.66
CA LYS A 101 6.32 -0.67 -23.55
C LYS A 101 5.35 0.19 -22.73
N ARG A 102 4.53 -0.44 -21.91
CA ARG A 102 3.55 0.27 -21.09
C ARG A 102 4.21 1.18 -20.06
N ALA A 103 5.33 0.77 -19.46
CA ALA A 103 6.09 1.61 -18.55
C ALA A 103 6.61 2.89 -19.23
N ARG A 104 7.15 2.79 -20.46
CA ARG A 104 7.54 3.98 -21.25
C ARG A 104 6.37 4.90 -21.53
N GLU A 105 5.22 4.37 -21.96
CA GLU A 105 4.02 5.16 -22.23
C GLU A 105 3.57 5.94 -20.98
N VAL A 106 3.48 5.26 -19.85
CA VAL A 106 3.06 5.86 -18.57
C VAL A 106 4.04 6.94 -18.11
N LEU A 107 5.34 6.65 -18.10
CA LEU A 107 6.35 7.61 -17.67
C LEU A 107 6.41 8.84 -18.59
N THR A 108 6.28 8.65 -19.90
CA THR A 108 6.20 9.76 -20.86
C THR A 108 4.95 10.61 -20.61
N MET A 109 3.82 9.98 -20.31
CA MET A 109 2.58 10.68 -20.00
C MET A 109 2.67 11.52 -18.73
N LEU A 110 3.36 11.02 -17.69
CA LEU A 110 3.52 11.68 -16.39
C LEU A 110 4.69 12.68 -16.33
N SER A 111 5.66 12.56 -17.24
CA SER A 111 6.86 13.42 -17.31
C SER A 111 6.50 14.91 -17.38
N GLY A 112 7.07 15.72 -16.49
CA GLY A 112 6.84 17.16 -16.37
C GLY A 112 5.44 17.52 -15.85
N LYS A 113 4.74 16.60 -15.16
CA LYS A 113 3.35 16.84 -14.75
C LYS A 113 3.06 16.41 -13.33
N TRP A 114 2.08 17.09 -12.73
CA TRP A 114 1.46 16.70 -11.49
C TRP A 114 0.46 15.56 -11.71
N HIS A 115 0.46 14.62 -10.78
CA HIS A 115 -0.53 13.56 -10.68
C HIS A 115 -0.71 13.18 -9.20
N THR A 116 -1.70 12.35 -8.91
CA THR A 116 -2.03 11.95 -7.54
C THR A 116 -1.77 10.46 -7.36
N ILE A 117 -1.06 10.09 -6.30
CA ILE A 117 -0.99 8.72 -5.80
C ILE A 117 -2.09 8.57 -4.77
N ILE A 118 -2.89 7.52 -4.87
CA ILE A 118 -3.89 7.17 -3.87
C ILE A 118 -3.54 5.80 -3.29
N THR A 119 -3.40 5.78 -1.98
CA THR A 119 -3.20 4.52 -1.23
C THR A 119 -4.37 4.30 -0.30
N GLY A 120 -5.08 3.20 -0.48
CA GLY A 120 -6.00 2.65 0.51
C GLY A 120 -5.26 1.71 1.44
N PHE A 121 -5.61 1.70 2.72
CA PHE A 121 -5.16 0.68 3.66
C PHE A 121 -6.28 0.22 4.57
N ALA A 122 -6.19 -1.03 4.97
CA ALA A 122 -7.12 -1.66 5.90
C ALA A 122 -6.34 -2.42 6.97
N VAL A 123 -6.83 -2.35 8.19
CA VAL A 123 -6.36 -3.16 9.31
C VAL A 123 -7.57 -3.88 9.87
N ILE A 124 -7.52 -5.20 9.96
CA ILE A 124 -8.61 -6.05 10.47
C ILE A 124 -8.09 -6.93 11.60
N ASP A 125 -8.78 -6.89 12.71
CA ASP A 125 -8.63 -7.89 13.77
C ASP A 125 -9.45 -9.12 13.37
N GLY A 126 -8.79 -10.21 13.00
CA GLY A 126 -9.44 -11.44 12.53
C GLY A 126 -10.39 -12.06 13.57
N GLY A 127 -10.10 -11.92 14.87
CA GLY A 127 -10.92 -12.51 15.94
C GLY A 127 -12.17 -11.71 16.27
N SER A 128 -12.06 -10.37 16.35
CA SER A 128 -13.18 -9.50 16.72
C SER A 128 -13.93 -8.91 15.51
N GLY A 129 -13.35 -9.01 14.33
CA GLY A 129 -13.87 -8.35 13.11
C GLY A 129 -13.76 -6.83 13.13
N LYS A 130 -13.19 -6.22 14.19
CA LYS A 130 -12.94 -4.78 14.24
C LYS A 130 -12.00 -4.38 13.11
N ARG A 131 -12.32 -3.27 12.44
CA ARG A 131 -11.57 -2.82 11.27
C ARG A 131 -11.39 -1.31 11.21
N VAL A 132 -10.25 -0.91 10.66
CA VAL A 132 -9.96 0.46 10.27
C VAL A 132 -9.66 0.46 8.78
N VAL A 133 -10.35 1.32 8.02
CA VAL A 133 -10.15 1.48 6.57
C VAL A 133 -10.00 2.95 6.27
N ARG A 134 -8.91 3.34 5.60
CA ARG A 134 -8.59 4.73 5.25
C ARG A 134 -8.00 4.80 3.85
N SER A 135 -7.99 6.00 3.30
CA SER A 135 -7.23 6.32 2.09
C SER A 135 -6.46 7.62 2.27
N VAL A 136 -5.29 7.67 1.68
CA VAL A 136 -4.37 8.83 1.67
C VAL A 136 -4.11 9.22 0.22
N GLU A 137 -4.03 10.51 -0.03
CA GLU A 137 -3.68 11.08 -1.33
C GLU A 137 -2.39 11.88 -1.20
N THR A 138 -1.48 11.66 -2.13
CA THR A 138 -0.24 12.41 -2.25
C THR A 138 -0.09 12.91 -3.68
N ARG A 139 0.08 14.19 -3.85
CA ARG A 139 0.39 14.79 -5.15
C ARG A 139 1.88 14.72 -5.41
N VAL A 140 2.24 14.26 -6.58
CA VAL A 140 3.64 14.12 -7.00
C VAL A 140 3.82 14.82 -8.33
N HIS A 141 4.90 15.55 -8.46
CA HIS A 141 5.36 16.11 -9.71
C HIS A 141 6.60 15.37 -10.20
N LEU A 142 6.53 14.76 -11.37
CA LEU A 142 7.74 14.29 -12.04
C LEU A 142 8.37 15.45 -12.81
N ARG A 143 9.69 15.64 -12.65
CA ARG A 143 10.42 16.55 -13.53
C ARG A 143 10.34 16.09 -14.98
N LYS A 144 10.57 17.00 -15.90
CA LYS A 144 10.66 16.62 -17.30
C LYS A 144 11.86 15.70 -17.52
N ALA A 145 11.60 14.52 -18.04
CA ALA A 145 12.61 13.53 -18.43
C ALA A 145 12.54 13.30 -19.94
N ASP A 146 13.68 13.14 -20.58
CA ASP A 146 13.73 12.84 -22.01
C ASP A 146 13.54 11.33 -22.28
N ALA A 147 13.43 10.98 -23.55
CA ALA A 147 13.21 9.60 -23.99
C ALA A 147 14.37 8.65 -23.60
N LYS A 148 15.60 9.16 -23.53
CA LYS A 148 16.78 8.37 -23.16
C LYS A 148 16.77 8.07 -21.67
N GLU A 149 16.46 9.05 -20.81
CA GLU A 149 16.32 8.90 -19.37
C GLU A 149 15.21 7.89 -19.04
N ILE A 150 14.03 8.05 -19.66
CA ILE A 150 12.92 7.11 -19.48
C ILE A 150 13.31 5.70 -19.92
N ALA A 151 13.96 5.54 -21.07
CA ALA A 151 14.42 4.23 -21.54
C ALA A 151 15.44 3.60 -20.61
N ALA A 152 16.41 4.38 -20.10
CA ALA A 152 17.40 3.92 -19.15
C ALA A 152 16.74 3.43 -17.84
N TYR A 153 15.78 4.19 -17.32
CA TYR A 153 15.04 3.79 -16.13
C TYR A 153 14.19 2.54 -16.37
N VAL A 154 13.48 2.44 -17.50
CA VAL A 154 12.69 1.25 -17.85
C VAL A 154 13.57 0.00 -17.96
N LYS A 155 14.80 0.13 -18.47
CA LYS A 155 15.76 -0.97 -18.58
C LYS A 155 16.15 -1.57 -17.23
N THR A 156 16.01 -0.83 -16.12
CA THR A 156 16.25 -1.35 -14.76
C THR A 156 15.25 -2.41 -14.32
N GLY A 157 14.08 -2.48 -14.96
CA GLY A 157 12.97 -3.37 -14.57
C GLY A 157 12.14 -2.87 -13.40
N GLU A 158 12.60 -1.86 -12.64
CA GLU A 158 11.89 -1.30 -11.49
C GLU A 158 10.48 -0.82 -11.84
N PRO A 159 10.24 -0.10 -12.97
CA PRO A 159 8.92 0.40 -13.34
C PRO A 159 7.83 -0.68 -13.48
N LEU A 160 8.20 -1.90 -13.80
CA LEU A 160 7.23 -2.92 -14.24
C LEU A 160 6.30 -3.38 -13.12
N LYS A 161 6.75 -3.29 -11.87
CA LYS A 161 6.08 -3.88 -10.70
C LYS A 161 5.52 -2.85 -9.72
N VAL A 162 5.53 -1.56 -10.10
CA VAL A 162 5.06 -0.46 -9.24
C VAL A 162 3.96 0.34 -9.94
N ALA A 163 2.99 0.82 -9.17
CA ALA A 163 1.91 1.65 -9.67
C ALA A 163 2.46 2.94 -10.30
N GLY A 164 1.91 3.34 -11.44
CA GLY A 164 2.42 4.50 -12.18
C GLY A 164 3.81 4.31 -12.81
N GLY A 165 4.42 3.12 -12.66
CA GLY A 165 5.72 2.81 -13.23
C GLY A 165 6.90 3.49 -12.55
N TYR A 166 6.78 3.94 -11.28
CA TYR A 166 7.89 4.52 -10.54
C TYR A 166 7.73 4.32 -9.03
N ALA A 167 8.86 4.25 -8.32
CA ALA A 167 8.90 4.17 -6.86
C ALA A 167 9.84 5.25 -6.31
N ILE A 168 9.30 6.11 -5.43
CA ILE A 168 10.08 7.19 -4.83
C ILE A 168 11.26 6.68 -3.99
N GLN A 169 11.09 5.53 -3.35
CA GLN A 169 12.13 4.86 -2.56
C GLN A 169 13.20 4.19 -3.42
N GLY A 170 12.98 4.12 -4.73
CA GLY A 170 13.88 3.50 -5.70
C GLY A 170 14.62 4.53 -6.55
N ARG A 171 15.07 4.09 -7.71
CA ARG A 171 15.82 4.93 -8.66
C ARG A 171 14.99 6.07 -9.24
N ALA A 172 13.65 5.94 -9.25
CA ALA A 172 12.76 7.00 -9.69
C ALA A 172 12.77 8.23 -8.79
N GLY A 173 13.33 8.17 -7.59
CA GLY A 173 13.55 9.36 -6.77
C GLY A 173 14.24 10.50 -7.52
N ALA A 174 15.14 10.18 -8.46
CA ALA A 174 15.81 11.16 -9.33
C ALA A 174 14.87 11.82 -10.39
N LEU A 175 13.69 11.27 -10.60
CA LEU A 175 12.68 11.79 -11.52
C LEU A 175 11.61 12.64 -10.82
N ILE A 176 11.60 12.65 -9.47
CA ILE A 176 10.61 13.38 -8.67
C ILE A 176 11.24 14.67 -8.19
N ASP A 177 10.59 15.78 -8.42
CA ASP A 177 11.05 17.10 -7.97
C ASP A 177 10.15 17.74 -6.90
N LYS A 178 8.87 17.32 -6.79
CA LYS A 178 7.96 17.86 -5.78
C LYS A 178 6.97 16.82 -5.28
N ILE A 179 6.66 16.91 -3.98
CA ILE A 179 5.64 16.10 -3.30
C ILE A 179 4.81 17.03 -2.44
N GLU A 180 3.49 16.85 -2.46
CA GLU A 180 2.54 17.53 -1.59
C GLU A 180 1.63 16.49 -0.95
N GLY A 181 1.61 16.45 0.38
CA GLY A 181 0.87 15.47 1.19
C GLY A 181 1.78 14.51 1.94
N ASP A 182 1.25 13.34 2.29
CA ASP A 182 1.98 12.31 3.03
C ASP A 182 2.97 11.56 2.12
N TYR A 183 4.15 11.26 2.69
CA TYR A 183 5.22 10.51 2.02
C TYR A 183 5.04 9.00 2.25
#